data_e1d0e7df4996027cce10bbb74a509b6b
#
_entry.id   e1d0e7df4996027cce10bbb74a509b6b
#
_cell.length_a   1.000
_cell.length_b   1.000
_cell.length_c   1.000
_cell.angle_alpha   90.00
_cell.angle_beta   90.00
_cell.angle_gamma   90.00
#
_symmetry.space_group_name_H-M   'P 1'
#
loop_
_entity.id
_entity.type
_entity.pdbx_description
1 polymer ?
#
loop_
_entity_poly.entity_id
_entity_poly.type
_entity_poly.pdbx_seq_one_letter_code
_entity_poly.pdbx_strand_id
1 'polypeptide(L)'
;MKVVITLNGREFKRLMELTFLGNYVINGIRKEEDQVKEYNRLDRKLTRLEYEMYKKIPGKNAEENELADLWDRTIDAVQDYLEEFEKDVFRDKMAKWIAWVNYPIIPGDEESLEKHLAAEREYRELGKEQGIRFMQISAPKIDDKLNIEK
;
A
#
# COMPACT_ATOMS: atom_id res chain seq x y z
N MET A 1 -13.89 -27.15 6.58
CA MET A 1 -13.94 -27.29 5.12
C MET A 1 -12.52 -27.15 4.58
N LYS A 2 -12.07 -28.06 3.69
CA LYS A 2 -10.76 -27.99 3.03
C LYS A 2 -11.00 -27.66 1.55
N VAL A 3 -10.29 -26.65 1.03
CA VAL A 3 -10.36 -26.26 -0.38
C VAL A 3 -9.03 -26.63 -1.03
N VAL A 4 -9.08 -27.21 -2.24
CA VAL A 4 -7.91 -27.56 -3.04
C VAL A 4 -8.00 -26.76 -4.34
N ILE A 5 -6.94 -26.05 -4.67
CA ILE A 5 -6.81 -25.26 -5.90
C ILE A 5 -5.58 -25.77 -6.64
N THR A 6 -5.73 -26.00 -7.94
CA THR A 6 -4.59 -26.37 -8.81
C THR A 6 -4.12 -25.10 -9.54
N LEU A 7 -2.85 -24.78 -9.41
CA LEU A 7 -2.22 -23.60 -10.03
C LEU A 7 -1.00 -24.05 -10.82
N ASN A 8 -0.76 -23.44 -11.98
CA ASN A 8 0.54 -23.51 -12.64
C ASN A 8 1.55 -22.55 -11.97
N GLY A 9 2.82 -22.62 -12.34
CA GLY A 9 3.88 -21.84 -11.69
C GLY A 9 3.69 -20.31 -11.82
N ARG A 10 3.12 -19.82 -12.94
CA ARG A 10 2.84 -18.39 -13.13
C ARG A 10 1.68 -17.92 -12.24
N GLU A 11 0.63 -18.73 -12.17
CA GLU A 11 -0.53 -18.45 -11.31
C GLU A 11 -0.13 -18.49 -9.83
N PHE A 12 0.72 -19.43 -9.43
CA PHE A 12 1.25 -19.49 -8.08
C PHE A 12 2.06 -18.23 -7.73
N LYS A 13 2.93 -17.76 -8.63
CA LYS A 13 3.68 -16.53 -8.45
C LYS A 13 2.75 -15.33 -8.26
N ARG A 14 1.71 -15.20 -9.09
CA ARG A 14 0.70 -14.13 -8.94
C ARG A 14 -0.07 -14.23 -7.61
N LEU A 15 -0.33 -15.43 -7.13
CA LEU A 15 -0.95 -15.63 -5.82
C LEU A 15 -0.02 -15.13 -4.69
N MET A 16 1.28 -15.39 -4.77
CA MET A 16 2.28 -14.86 -3.82
C MET A 16 2.27 -13.33 -3.80
N GLU A 17 2.36 -12.70 -4.98
CA GLU A 17 2.32 -11.24 -5.14
C GLU A 17 1.03 -10.65 -4.54
N LEU A 18 -0.13 -11.22 -4.86
CA LEU A 18 -1.42 -10.78 -4.31
C LEU A 18 -1.53 -10.96 -2.80
N THR A 19 -0.97 -12.04 -2.26
CA THR A 19 -1.00 -12.29 -0.81
C THR A 19 -0.11 -11.29 -0.08
N PHE A 20 1.07 -10.99 -0.63
CA PHE A 20 1.95 -9.96 -0.11
C PHE A 20 1.26 -8.59 -0.13
N LEU A 21 0.71 -8.15 -1.27
CA LEU A 21 -0.01 -6.89 -1.41
C LEU A 21 -1.19 -6.80 -0.43
N GLY A 22 -1.97 -7.88 -0.31
CA GLY A 22 -3.10 -7.93 0.63
C GLY A 22 -2.64 -7.81 2.08
N ASN A 23 -1.56 -8.47 2.47
CA ASN A 23 -0.97 -8.38 3.80
C ASN A 23 -0.41 -6.97 4.06
N TYR A 24 0.27 -6.39 3.09
CA TYR A 24 0.79 -5.03 3.16
C TYR A 24 -0.32 -3.99 3.40
N VAL A 25 -1.39 -4.03 2.61
CA VAL A 25 -2.53 -3.10 2.75
C VAL A 25 -3.22 -3.26 4.12
N ILE A 26 -3.34 -4.50 4.61
CA ILE A 26 -4.03 -4.77 5.87
C ILE A 26 -3.14 -4.49 7.08
N ASN A 27 -1.88 -4.89 7.05
CA ASN A 27 -1.00 -4.87 8.20
C ASN A 27 0.10 -3.80 8.16
N GLY A 28 0.41 -3.21 7.01
CA GLY A 28 1.54 -2.30 6.84
C GLY A 28 1.47 -1.02 7.68
N ILE A 29 0.26 -0.56 8.03
CA ILE A 29 0.05 0.61 8.89
C ILE A 29 -0.25 0.25 10.35
N ARG A 30 -0.26 -1.04 10.70
CA ARG A 30 -0.58 -1.51 12.04
C ARG A 30 0.68 -1.77 12.84
N LYS A 31 0.63 -1.46 14.13
CA LYS A 31 1.65 -1.92 15.06
C LYS A 31 1.58 -3.45 15.18
N GLU A 32 2.66 -4.09 15.58
CA GLU A 32 2.78 -5.55 15.67
C GLU A 32 1.65 -6.19 16.47
N GLU A 33 1.25 -5.58 17.60
CA GLU A 33 0.16 -6.03 18.45
C GLU A 33 -1.22 -5.98 17.81
N ASP A 34 -1.43 -5.04 16.87
CA ASP A 34 -2.71 -4.79 16.19
C ASP A 34 -2.82 -5.49 14.82
N GLN A 35 -1.78 -6.24 14.44
CA GLN A 35 -1.78 -6.94 13.16
C GLN A 35 -2.78 -8.08 13.11
N VAL A 36 -3.43 -8.23 11.96
CA VAL A 36 -4.34 -9.34 11.68
C VAL A 36 -3.51 -10.58 11.36
N LYS A 37 -3.31 -11.42 12.38
CA LYS A 37 -2.36 -12.56 12.37
C LYS A 37 -2.67 -13.62 11.30
N GLU A 38 -3.92 -13.73 10.87
CA GLU A 38 -4.36 -14.66 9.82
C GLU A 38 -3.68 -14.35 8.48
N TYR A 39 -3.53 -13.07 8.11
CA TYR A 39 -2.85 -12.67 6.88
C TYR A 39 -1.35 -12.96 6.95
N ASN A 40 -0.70 -12.62 8.06
CA ASN A 40 0.70 -12.97 8.28
C ASN A 40 0.95 -14.49 8.23
N ARG A 41 0.01 -15.26 8.77
CA ARG A 41 0.10 -16.74 8.75
C ARG A 41 -0.04 -17.30 7.34
N LEU A 42 -0.98 -16.75 6.56
CA LEU A 42 -1.19 -17.17 5.17
C LEU A 42 0.04 -16.86 4.32
N ASP A 43 0.54 -15.66 4.43
CA ASP A 43 1.73 -15.16 3.73
C ASP A 43 2.95 -16.05 4.02
N ARG A 44 3.29 -16.27 5.28
CA ARG A 44 4.38 -17.19 5.69
C ARG A 44 4.17 -18.61 5.18
N LYS A 45 2.92 -19.10 5.14
CA LYS A 45 2.61 -20.44 4.64
C LYS A 45 2.89 -20.56 3.15
N LEU A 46 2.52 -19.56 2.37
CA LEU A 46 2.76 -19.56 0.92
C LEU A 46 4.25 -19.40 0.61
N THR A 47 4.95 -18.50 1.28
CA THR A 47 6.40 -18.33 1.14
C THR A 47 7.16 -19.63 1.44
N ARG A 48 6.75 -20.33 2.51
CA ARG A 48 7.34 -21.65 2.81
C ARG A 48 7.05 -22.69 1.74
N LEU A 49 5.85 -22.68 1.16
CA LEU A 49 5.49 -23.58 0.06
C LEU A 49 6.33 -23.29 -1.18
N GLU A 50 6.55 -22.02 -1.53
CA GLU A 50 7.45 -21.61 -2.62
C GLU A 50 8.86 -22.15 -2.40
N TYR A 51 9.40 -21.98 -1.21
CA TYR A 51 10.72 -22.50 -0.85
C TYR A 51 10.82 -24.04 -0.99
N GLU A 52 9.80 -24.78 -0.54
CA GLU A 52 9.77 -26.23 -0.70
C GLU A 52 9.64 -26.68 -2.17
N MET A 53 9.00 -25.86 -3.01
CA MET A 53 8.96 -26.07 -4.46
C MET A 53 10.33 -25.80 -5.10
N TYR A 54 10.98 -24.72 -4.68
CA TYR A 54 12.30 -24.31 -5.17
C TYR A 54 13.36 -25.37 -4.90
N LYS A 55 13.36 -25.97 -3.71
CA LYS A 55 14.28 -27.08 -3.35
C LYS A 55 14.19 -28.30 -4.26
N LYS A 56 13.05 -28.50 -4.92
CA LYS A 56 12.82 -29.64 -5.82
C LYS A 56 13.37 -29.41 -7.23
N ILE A 57 13.88 -28.21 -7.53
CA ILE A 57 14.47 -27.92 -8.84
C ILE A 57 15.88 -28.55 -8.90
N PRO A 58 16.17 -29.46 -9.87
CA PRO A 58 17.46 -30.07 -9.98
C PRO A 58 18.59 -29.04 -10.15
N GLY A 59 19.68 -29.21 -9.40
CA GLY A 59 20.87 -28.35 -9.50
C GLY A 59 20.80 -27.08 -8.65
N LYS A 60 19.74 -26.87 -7.87
CA LYS A 60 19.67 -25.82 -6.88
C LYS A 60 19.90 -26.37 -5.48
N ASN A 61 20.96 -25.91 -4.82
CA ASN A 61 21.19 -26.17 -3.39
C ASN A 61 20.49 -25.05 -2.62
N ALA A 62 19.38 -25.39 -2.01
CA ALA A 62 18.62 -24.41 -1.23
C ALA A 62 19.32 -24.18 0.12
N GLU A 63 20.04 -23.08 0.25
CA GLU A 63 20.56 -22.58 1.52
C GLU A 63 19.48 -21.70 2.20
N GLU A 64 19.63 -21.51 3.51
CA GLU A 64 18.65 -20.77 4.34
C GLU A 64 18.46 -19.30 3.88
N ASN A 65 19.46 -18.72 3.23
CA ASN A 65 19.42 -17.38 2.65
C ASN A 65 18.46 -17.27 1.45
N GLU A 66 18.16 -18.38 0.75
CA GLU A 66 17.28 -18.37 -0.42
C GLU A 66 15.80 -18.09 -0.08
N LEU A 67 15.38 -18.32 1.16
CA LEU A 67 14.03 -17.93 1.60
C LEU A 67 13.87 -16.41 1.66
N ALA A 68 14.91 -15.72 2.13
CA ALA A 68 14.96 -14.25 2.13
C ALA A 68 14.98 -13.73 0.69
N ASP A 69 15.81 -14.32 -0.18
CA ASP A 69 15.89 -13.94 -1.59
C ASP A 69 14.55 -14.11 -2.34
N LEU A 70 13.78 -15.16 -2.03
CA LEU A 70 12.45 -15.37 -2.62
C LEU A 70 11.46 -14.29 -2.16
N TRP A 71 11.53 -13.93 -0.88
CA TRP A 71 10.74 -12.84 -0.32
C TRP A 71 11.07 -11.49 -0.97
N ASP A 72 12.36 -11.15 -1.07
CA ASP A 72 12.85 -9.93 -1.69
C ASP A 72 12.42 -9.83 -3.17
N ARG A 73 12.50 -10.93 -3.92
CA ARG A 73 12.00 -10.97 -5.31
C ARG A 73 10.50 -10.74 -5.43
N THR A 74 9.72 -11.14 -4.43
CA THR A 74 8.28 -10.86 -4.41
C THR A 74 8.03 -9.39 -4.14
N ILE A 75 8.77 -8.77 -3.23
CA ILE A 75 8.72 -7.33 -2.97
C ILE A 75 9.07 -6.55 -4.22
N ASP A 76 10.23 -6.85 -4.83
CA ASP A 76 10.71 -6.18 -6.05
C ASP A 76 9.68 -6.26 -7.19
N ALA A 77 9.04 -7.43 -7.35
CA ALA A 77 8.05 -7.64 -8.42
C ALA A 77 6.77 -6.81 -8.26
N VAL A 78 6.47 -6.33 -7.05
CA VAL A 78 5.25 -5.54 -6.76
C VAL A 78 5.54 -4.09 -6.38
N GLN A 79 6.82 -3.71 -6.26
CA GLN A 79 7.24 -2.39 -5.80
C GLN A 79 6.65 -1.26 -6.66
N ASP A 80 6.73 -1.39 -7.98
CA ASP A 80 6.20 -0.37 -8.91
C ASP A 80 4.69 -0.20 -8.75
N TYR A 81 3.95 -1.30 -8.56
CA TYR A 81 2.49 -1.26 -8.32
C TYR A 81 2.15 -0.60 -6.98
N LEU A 82 2.95 -0.87 -5.93
CA LEU A 82 2.76 -0.24 -4.62
C LEU A 82 3.01 1.27 -4.71
N GLU A 83 4.09 1.69 -5.35
CA GLU A 83 4.40 3.10 -5.51
C GLU A 83 3.34 3.85 -6.32
N GLU A 84 2.84 3.25 -7.41
CA GLU A 84 1.75 3.81 -8.20
C GLU A 84 0.48 3.95 -7.37
N PHE A 85 0.10 2.89 -6.66
CA PHE A 85 -1.08 2.86 -5.78
C PHE A 85 -0.97 3.90 -4.65
N GLU A 86 0.15 3.97 -3.96
CA GLU A 86 0.37 4.92 -2.87
C GLU A 86 0.29 6.37 -3.35
N LYS A 87 0.92 6.67 -4.49
CA LYS A 87 0.85 8.00 -5.12
C LYS A 87 -0.57 8.38 -5.50
N ASP A 88 -1.35 7.44 -6.03
CA ASP A 88 -2.73 7.69 -6.44
C ASP A 88 -3.67 7.86 -5.25
N VAL A 89 -3.57 6.97 -4.26
CA VAL A 89 -4.34 7.06 -3.01
C VAL A 89 -4.01 8.35 -2.24
N PHE A 90 -2.74 8.74 -2.19
CA PHE A 90 -2.32 9.99 -1.57
C PHE A 90 -2.97 11.19 -2.25
N ARG A 91 -2.88 11.28 -3.59
CA ARG A 91 -3.49 12.36 -4.39
C ARG A 91 -5.01 12.45 -4.18
N ASP A 92 -5.70 11.31 -4.23
CA ASP A 92 -7.16 11.25 -4.02
C ASP A 92 -7.56 11.74 -2.63
N LYS A 93 -6.87 11.25 -1.59
CA LYS A 93 -7.13 11.68 -0.20
C LYS A 93 -6.83 13.15 0.02
N MET A 94 -5.76 13.66 -0.58
CA MET A 94 -5.38 15.07 -0.46
C MET A 94 -6.40 15.97 -1.18
N ALA A 95 -6.84 15.60 -2.39
CA ALA A 95 -7.86 16.35 -3.12
C ALA A 95 -9.15 16.45 -2.31
N LYS A 96 -9.62 15.33 -1.74
CA LYS A 96 -10.79 15.29 -0.86
C LYS A 96 -10.62 16.16 0.38
N TRP A 97 -9.47 16.06 1.04
CA TRP A 97 -9.21 16.83 2.25
C TRP A 97 -9.19 18.35 1.97
N ILE A 98 -8.52 18.80 0.90
CA ILE A 98 -8.44 20.19 0.50
C ILE A 98 -9.83 20.73 0.10
N ALA A 99 -10.60 19.92 -0.66
CA ALA A 99 -11.95 20.28 -1.02
C ALA A 99 -12.83 20.43 0.25
N TRP A 100 -12.70 19.54 1.22
CA TRP A 100 -13.41 19.62 2.48
C TRP A 100 -13.09 20.90 3.27
N VAL A 101 -11.80 21.29 3.32
CA VAL A 101 -11.37 22.48 4.05
C VAL A 101 -11.87 23.78 3.39
N ASN A 102 -11.78 23.83 2.04
CA ASN A 102 -12.11 25.05 1.30
C ASN A 102 -13.60 25.18 0.94
N TYR A 103 -14.27 24.06 0.75
CA TYR A 103 -15.67 23.96 0.32
C TYR A 103 -16.41 22.90 1.15
N PRO A 104 -16.64 23.17 2.44
CA PRO A 104 -17.30 22.21 3.32
C PRO A 104 -18.75 21.97 2.86
N ILE A 105 -19.19 20.70 2.94
CA ILE A 105 -20.58 20.33 2.64
C ILE A 105 -21.48 20.78 3.80
N ILE A 106 -22.50 21.56 3.47
CA ILE A 106 -23.52 22.00 4.41
C ILE A 106 -24.72 21.05 4.29
N PRO A 107 -25.14 20.35 5.35
CA PRO A 107 -26.26 19.42 5.28
C PRO A 107 -27.54 20.11 4.79
N GLY A 108 -28.15 19.56 3.74
CA GLY A 108 -29.38 20.11 3.14
C GLY A 108 -29.16 21.21 2.09
N ASP A 109 -27.92 21.59 1.81
CA ASP A 109 -27.58 22.57 0.78
C ASP A 109 -26.91 21.86 -0.42
N GLU A 110 -27.72 21.69 -1.50
CA GLU A 110 -27.26 21.03 -2.75
C GLU A 110 -26.16 21.85 -3.43
N GLU A 111 -26.20 23.18 -3.37
CA GLU A 111 -25.18 24.04 -3.99
C GLU A 111 -23.81 23.83 -3.33
N SER A 112 -23.76 23.67 -2.01
CA SER A 112 -22.50 23.39 -1.28
C SER A 112 -21.92 22.03 -1.67
N LEU A 113 -22.77 21.02 -1.88
CA LEU A 113 -22.36 19.70 -2.34
C LEU A 113 -21.76 19.74 -3.76
N GLU A 114 -22.44 20.46 -4.67
CA GLU A 114 -21.94 20.61 -6.05
C GLU A 114 -20.58 21.32 -6.09
N LYS A 115 -20.41 22.39 -5.33
CA LYS A 115 -19.13 23.12 -5.20
C LYS A 115 -18.02 22.22 -4.65
N HIS A 116 -18.33 21.44 -3.61
CA HIS A 116 -17.38 20.49 -3.03
C HIS A 116 -16.91 19.45 -4.04
N LEU A 117 -17.84 18.81 -4.76
CA LEU A 117 -17.54 17.79 -5.76
C LEU A 117 -16.78 18.36 -6.98
N ALA A 118 -17.06 19.58 -7.37
CA ALA A 118 -16.32 20.27 -8.43
C ALA A 118 -14.89 20.56 -7.99
N ALA A 119 -14.71 21.09 -6.78
CA ALA A 119 -13.38 21.36 -6.20
C ALA A 119 -12.55 20.08 -6.02
N GLU A 120 -13.18 18.99 -5.53
CA GLU A 120 -12.48 17.70 -5.40
C GLU A 120 -11.93 17.21 -6.75
N ARG A 121 -12.73 17.32 -7.83
CA ARG A 121 -12.28 16.96 -9.17
C ARG A 121 -11.12 17.83 -9.66
N GLU A 122 -11.22 19.14 -9.47
CA GLU A 122 -10.17 20.09 -9.86
C GLU A 122 -8.86 19.84 -9.11
N TYR A 123 -8.90 19.65 -7.79
CA TYR A 123 -7.71 19.34 -7.00
C TYR A 123 -7.10 17.99 -7.35
N ARG A 124 -7.91 17.01 -7.76
CA ARG A 124 -7.40 15.71 -8.24
C ARG A 124 -6.64 15.86 -9.55
N GLU A 125 -7.16 16.64 -10.51
CA GLU A 125 -6.45 16.90 -11.78
C GLU A 125 -5.19 17.72 -11.56
N LEU A 126 -5.22 18.78 -10.73
CA LEU A 126 -4.02 19.53 -10.34
C LEU A 126 -2.97 18.63 -9.68
N GLY A 127 -3.40 17.69 -8.84
CA GLY A 127 -2.52 16.69 -8.23
C GLY A 127 -1.87 15.75 -9.22
N LYS A 128 -2.54 15.42 -10.33
CA LYS A 128 -1.97 14.62 -11.42
C LYS A 128 -0.93 15.42 -12.23
N GLU A 129 -1.23 16.66 -12.54
CA GLU A 129 -0.39 17.51 -13.39
C GLU A 129 0.86 18.02 -12.65
N GLN A 130 0.71 18.47 -11.42
CA GLN A 130 1.72 19.21 -10.68
C GLN A 130 2.30 18.42 -9.47
N GLY A 131 1.72 17.26 -9.17
CA GLY A 131 2.05 16.54 -7.95
C GLY A 131 1.65 17.35 -6.72
N ILE A 132 2.45 17.26 -5.66
CA ILE A 132 2.22 18.02 -4.41
C ILE A 132 2.64 19.50 -4.50
N ARG A 133 3.22 19.93 -5.62
CA ARG A 133 3.74 21.30 -5.76
C ARG A 133 2.65 22.38 -5.76
N PHE A 134 1.41 22.01 -6.08
CA PHE A 134 0.29 22.97 -6.02
C PHE A 134 -0.16 23.29 -4.58
N MET A 135 0.31 22.51 -3.60
CA MET A 135 -0.02 22.72 -2.19
C MET A 135 1.05 23.59 -1.54
N GLN A 136 0.69 24.81 -1.14
CA GLN A 136 1.50 25.57 -0.22
C GLN A 136 1.17 25.13 1.21
N ILE A 137 1.95 24.20 1.73
CA ILE A 137 1.83 23.79 3.13
C ILE A 137 2.59 24.80 3.97
N SER A 138 1.89 25.70 4.64
CA SER A 138 2.45 26.48 5.74
C SER A 138 2.62 25.57 6.96
N ALA A 139 3.57 24.67 6.93
CA ALA A 139 3.92 23.91 8.11
C ALA A 139 4.52 24.87 9.17
N PRO A 140 4.06 24.87 10.44
CA PRO A 140 4.77 25.57 11.50
C PRO A 140 6.20 25.02 11.54
N LYS A 141 7.19 25.93 11.65
CA LYS A 141 8.58 25.53 11.80
C LYS A 141 8.69 24.58 13.00
N ILE A 142 9.10 23.36 12.75
CA ILE A 142 9.22 22.31 13.80
C ILE A 142 10.40 22.63 14.73
N ASP A 143 11.34 23.46 14.30
CA ASP A 143 12.58 23.82 15.00
C ASP A 143 12.37 24.39 16.40
N ASP A 144 11.23 25.03 16.68
CA ASP A 144 10.93 25.62 17.99
C ASP A 144 10.34 24.62 19.02
N LYS A 145 10.06 23.37 18.62
CA LYS A 145 9.44 22.37 19.50
C LYS A 145 10.28 21.11 19.77
N LEU A 146 11.38 20.95 19.04
CA LEU A 146 12.34 19.87 19.28
C LEU A 146 13.42 20.36 20.26
N ASN A 147 13.07 20.53 21.53
CA ASN A 147 14.06 20.47 22.60
C ASN A 147 14.57 19.03 22.69
N ILE A 148 15.54 18.72 21.83
CA ILE A 148 16.38 17.52 22.05
C ILE A 148 17.29 17.89 23.20
N GLU A 149 16.92 17.48 24.42
CA GLU A 149 17.84 17.47 25.55
C GLU A 149 19.09 16.68 25.13
N LYS A 150 20.23 17.37 25.16
CA LYS A 150 21.55 16.78 24.92
C LYS A 150 22.04 16.04 26.16
#